data_ae4daee18b95c80a47b688c26087a022
#
_entry.id   ae4daee18b95c80a47b688c26087a022
#
_cell.length_a   1.000
_cell.length_b   1.000
_cell.length_c   1.000
_cell.angle_alpha   90.00
_cell.angle_beta   90.00
_cell.angle_gamma   90.00
#
_symmetry.space_group_name_H-M   'P 1'
#
loop_
_entity.id
_entity.type
_entity.pdbx_description
1 polymer ?
#
loop_
_entity_poly.entity_id
_entity_poly.type
_entity_poly.pdbx_seq_one_letter_code
_entity_poly.pdbx_strand_id
1 'polypeptide(L)'
;MAIVKNFWLKNQQKKLAGMVLYQAMGQTRSRELAAEVSNPRTIDQMGHRVKWANLVNFYRANKSWMKFAFETKPTNRTDYNQFMSLNVANSRIYLPKGIANQGGCVVDSYVMTQGSLPSIEVNYDDAGWNTNLFLPTGFLINSTTTVAEVSQALINNNAALREGDQLSFIRLTQQTNSNTGVPFVVVRKYEVILNSSDLRFFGAFMPVDYIIASSSPTENCIFVNDSGNAGGFLLVLSRTTGGKTYVSTQSVIVANNAATIEAYSSSNALQAAIDSYGESTEPFLTSTTANLDSQAPVQPSIVSISGDLGNAVPGQIFGPITIGAGDEFEVTLSETPTTASPGSKVVLVKAGVESEVTITNPRIEDGKLLLPWPTGVISGEGFYVADIYAVADGTTYRAPFLVPNAAYDSGLE
;
A
#
# COMPACT_ATOMS: atom_id res chain seq x y z
N MET A 1 -20.30 -6.50 30.86
CA MET A 1 -20.92 -5.51 29.96
C MET A 1 -22.41 -5.77 29.91
N ALA A 2 -23.24 -4.75 30.03
CA ALA A 2 -24.69 -4.87 29.93
C ALA A 2 -25.22 -4.16 28.70
N ILE A 3 -26.28 -4.69 28.10
CA ILE A 3 -26.99 -4.06 26.99
C ILE A 3 -28.08 -3.16 27.57
N VAL A 4 -28.07 -1.89 27.18
CA VAL A 4 -29.07 -0.92 27.63
C VAL A 4 -30.30 -1.06 26.77
N LYS A 5 -31.39 -1.54 27.36
CA LYS A 5 -32.69 -1.69 26.69
C LYS A 5 -33.64 -0.50 26.90
N ASN A 6 -33.24 0.48 27.72
CA ASN A 6 -34.08 1.63 28.03
C ASN A 6 -34.15 2.59 26.85
N PHE A 7 -35.34 2.97 26.42
CA PHE A 7 -35.60 3.88 25.32
C PHE A 7 -34.88 5.24 25.46
N TRP A 8 -34.83 5.81 26.66
CA TRP A 8 -34.24 7.12 26.92
C TRP A 8 -32.70 7.12 26.83
N LEU A 9 -32.06 5.97 27.02
CA LEU A 9 -30.61 5.82 26.95
C LEU A 9 -30.14 5.21 25.62
N LYS A 10 -31.08 4.89 24.73
CA LYS A 10 -30.79 4.38 23.41
C LYS A 10 -30.08 5.47 22.61
N ASN A 11 -28.94 5.10 21.98
CA ASN A 11 -28.07 6.01 21.21
C ASN A 11 -27.27 7.05 22.04
N GLN A 12 -27.26 6.94 23.35
CA GLN A 12 -26.40 7.79 24.17
C GLN A 12 -24.95 7.26 24.17
N GLN A 13 -24.00 8.18 24.06
CA GLN A 13 -22.55 7.89 24.13
C GLN A 13 -21.92 8.91 25.05
N LYS A 14 -21.78 8.63 26.32
CA LYS A 14 -21.14 9.52 27.31
C LYS A 14 -20.86 8.80 28.61
N LYS A 15 -20.10 9.45 29.49
CA LYS A 15 -19.96 9.06 30.89
C LYS A 15 -21.21 9.53 31.65
N LEU A 16 -21.85 8.64 32.38
CA LEU A 16 -23.00 8.92 33.21
C LEU A 16 -22.82 8.22 34.57
N ALA A 17 -22.70 8.99 35.63
CA ALA A 17 -22.70 8.51 37.04
C ALA A 17 -21.88 7.23 37.28
N GLY A 18 -20.59 7.25 36.93
CA GLY A 18 -19.70 6.08 37.12
C GLY A 18 -19.81 5.00 36.05
N MET A 19 -20.64 5.19 35.04
CA MET A 19 -20.75 4.30 33.88
C MET A 19 -20.34 4.99 32.59
N VAL A 20 -19.84 4.21 31.65
CA VAL A 20 -19.60 4.63 30.27
C VAL A 20 -20.61 3.97 29.36
N LEU A 21 -21.39 4.80 28.66
CA LEU A 21 -22.30 4.37 27.61
C LEU A 21 -21.60 4.50 26.24
N TYR A 22 -21.65 3.46 25.43
CA TYR A 22 -21.07 3.47 24.10
C TYR A 22 -21.92 2.65 23.10
N GLN A 23 -21.86 3.03 21.86
CA GLN A 23 -22.51 2.29 20.78
C GLN A 23 -21.57 1.20 20.27
N ALA A 24 -22.06 -0.01 20.26
CA ALA A 24 -21.38 -1.12 19.60
C ALA A 24 -22.42 -1.98 18.90
N MET A 25 -22.27 -2.09 17.57
CA MET A 25 -23.07 -3.00 16.78
C MET A 25 -24.56 -2.68 16.79
N GLY A 26 -24.90 -1.38 16.69
CA GLY A 26 -26.26 -0.91 16.72
C GLY A 26 -26.95 -1.00 18.09
N GLN A 27 -26.21 -1.34 19.14
CA GLN A 27 -26.71 -1.45 20.51
C GLN A 27 -25.98 -0.48 21.43
N THR A 28 -26.72 0.15 22.34
CA THR A 28 -26.13 0.90 23.44
C THR A 28 -25.69 -0.08 24.52
N ARG A 29 -24.43 -0.05 24.86
CA ARG A 29 -23.84 -0.88 25.92
C ARG A 29 -23.34 0.00 27.05
N SER A 30 -23.38 -0.53 28.27
CA SER A 30 -22.81 0.11 29.44
C SER A 30 -21.67 -0.72 30.03
N ARG A 31 -20.69 -0.04 30.56
CA ARG A 31 -19.67 -0.61 31.42
C ARG A 31 -19.40 0.34 32.56
N GLU A 32 -18.90 -0.18 33.64
CA GLU A 32 -18.41 0.62 34.75
C GLU A 32 -17.24 1.50 34.28
N LEU A 33 -17.19 2.72 34.78
CA LEU A 33 -16.02 3.59 34.60
C LEU A 33 -14.90 3.04 35.48
N ALA A 34 -13.80 2.61 34.86
CA ALA A 34 -12.62 2.22 35.60
C ALA A 34 -12.09 3.45 36.37
N ALA A 35 -11.94 3.33 37.68
CA ALA A 35 -11.39 4.38 38.53
C ALA A 35 -9.92 4.67 38.14
N GLU A 36 -9.18 3.60 37.88
CA GLU A 36 -7.81 3.66 37.39
C GLU A 36 -7.62 2.66 36.24
N VAL A 37 -6.95 3.08 35.19
CA VAL A 37 -6.62 2.21 34.05
C VAL A 37 -5.14 1.87 34.15
N SER A 38 -4.85 0.70 34.68
CA SER A 38 -3.50 0.14 34.60
C SER A 38 -3.19 -0.23 33.14
N ASN A 39 -2.04 0.19 32.66
CA ASN A 39 -1.51 -0.19 31.35
C ASN A 39 -0.17 -0.93 31.54
N PRO A 40 -0.20 -2.15 32.08
CA PRO A 40 1.02 -2.93 32.28
C PRO A 40 1.69 -3.15 30.93
N ARG A 41 3.01 -3.00 30.91
CA ARG A 41 3.84 -3.19 29.71
C ARG A 41 4.63 -4.49 29.85
N THR A 42 3.91 -5.60 29.98
CA THR A 42 4.55 -6.92 30.00
C THR A 42 5.12 -7.24 28.62
N ILE A 43 6.17 -8.05 28.56
CA ILE A 43 6.80 -8.49 27.30
C ILE A 43 5.77 -9.09 26.35
N ASP A 44 4.84 -9.91 26.84
CA ASP A 44 3.79 -10.53 26.03
C ASP A 44 2.83 -9.50 25.43
N GLN A 45 2.43 -8.49 26.22
CA GLN A 45 1.57 -7.42 25.72
C GLN A 45 2.29 -6.57 24.65
N MET A 46 3.57 -6.29 24.87
CA MET A 46 4.37 -5.55 23.90
C MET A 46 4.60 -6.39 22.65
N GLY A 47 4.87 -7.69 22.78
CA GLY A 47 4.95 -8.62 21.65
C GLY A 47 3.68 -8.61 20.80
N HIS A 48 2.50 -8.60 21.40
CA HIS A 48 1.24 -8.44 20.67
C HIS A 48 1.11 -7.09 19.95
N ARG A 49 1.52 -6.00 20.59
CA ARG A 49 1.44 -4.66 19.98
C ARG A 49 2.30 -4.51 18.74
N VAL A 50 3.53 -5.02 18.77
CA VAL A 50 4.45 -4.92 17.63
C VAL A 50 4.00 -5.77 16.44
N LYS A 51 3.40 -6.95 16.69
CA LYS A 51 2.75 -7.76 15.64
C LYS A 51 1.55 -7.04 15.03
N TRP A 52 0.74 -6.42 15.88
CA TRP A 52 -0.46 -5.69 15.48
C TRP A 52 -0.14 -4.55 14.52
N ALA A 53 0.96 -3.84 14.74
CA ALA A 53 1.37 -2.70 13.93
C ALA A 53 1.55 -3.06 12.45
N ASN A 54 2.26 -4.16 12.15
CA ASN A 54 2.41 -4.62 10.77
C ASN A 54 1.05 -4.96 10.12
N LEU A 55 0.22 -5.72 10.82
CA LEU A 55 -1.08 -6.14 10.28
C LEU A 55 -2.01 -4.95 10.00
N VAL A 56 -2.00 -3.93 10.86
CA VAL A 56 -2.80 -2.70 10.64
C VAL A 56 -2.36 -1.99 9.36
N ASN A 57 -1.06 -1.78 9.19
CA ASN A 57 -0.53 -1.09 8.02
C ASN A 57 -0.72 -1.94 6.75
N PHE A 58 -0.51 -3.23 6.84
CA PHE A 58 -0.74 -4.16 5.74
C PHE A 58 -2.23 -4.18 5.31
N TYR A 59 -3.16 -4.22 6.26
CA TYR A 59 -4.59 -4.10 5.96
C TYR A 59 -4.92 -2.75 5.30
N ARG A 60 -4.34 -1.65 5.80
CA ARG A 60 -4.55 -0.31 5.21
C ARG A 60 -4.12 -0.26 3.76
N ALA A 61 -2.96 -0.84 3.42
CA ALA A 61 -2.48 -0.93 2.05
C ALA A 61 -3.42 -1.73 1.14
N ASN A 62 -4.10 -2.75 1.68
CA ASN A 62 -4.98 -3.65 0.93
C ASN A 62 -6.47 -3.30 1.02
N LYS A 63 -6.86 -2.32 1.83
CA LYS A 63 -8.26 -1.99 2.16
C LYS A 63 -9.15 -1.75 0.93
N SER A 64 -8.60 -1.19 -0.13
CA SER A 64 -9.35 -0.81 -1.33
C SER A 64 -10.06 -1.99 -1.99
N TRP A 65 -9.46 -3.18 -1.97
CA TRP A 65 -10.00 -4.37 -2.61
C TRP A 65 -10.58 -5.40 -1.64
N MET A 66 -10.30 -5.30 -0.34
CA MET A 66 -10.75 -6.28 0.65
C MET A 66 -12.23 -6.15 1.04
N LYS A 67 -12.99 -5.28 0.39
CA LYS A 67 -14.43 -5.23 0.57
C LYS A 67 -15.05 -6.53 0.07
N PHE A 68 -15.80 -7.22 0.93
CA PHE A 68 -16.37 -8.56 0.69
C PHE A 68 -15.34 -9.72 0.63
N ALA A 69 -14.12 -9.50 1.09
CA ALA A 69 -13.10 -10.55 1.15
C ALA A 69 -13.46 -11.72 2.11
N PHE A 70 -14.37 -11.49 3.03
CA PHE A 70 -14.81 -12.48 4.02
C PHE A 70 -16.30 -12.74 3.87
N GLU A 71 -16.65 -13.86 3.24
CA GLU A 71 -18.02 -14.26 2.95
C GLU A 71 -18.83 -14.52 4.22
N THR A 72 -18.24 -15.24 5.16
CA THR A 72 -18.88 -15.56 6.44
C THR A 72 -18.08 -14.95 7.58
N LYS A 73 -18.67 -14.00 8.24
CA LYS A 73 -18.13 -13.40 9.45
C LYS A 73 -19.20 -13.31 10.53
N PRO A 74 -18.83 -13.47 11.81
CA PRO A 74 -19.78 -13.32 12.91
C PRO A 74 -20.53 -12.00 12.82
N THR A 75 -21.80 -12.01 13.18
CA THR A 75 -22.61 -10.80 13.27
C THR A 75 -21.84 -9.74 14.04
N ASN A 76 -21.74 -8.53 13.48
CA ASN A 76 -21.04 -7.41 14.09
C ASN A 76 -19.50 -7.43 13.97
N ARG A 77 -18.92 -8.26 13.13
CA ARG A 77 -17.50 -8.20 12.82
C ARG A 77 -17.26 -7.50 11.46
N THR A 78 -16.36 -6.53 11.44
CA THR A 78 -15.93 -5.88 10.19
C THR A 78 -14.91 -6.75 9.45
N ASP A 79 -14.67 -6.48 8.14
CA ASP A 79 -13.62 -7.17 7.39
C ASP A 79 -12.25 -6.98 8.03
N TYR A 80 -11.96 -5.79 8.56
CA TYR A 80 -10.76 -5.52 9.34
C TYR A 80 -10.63 -6.44 10.57
N ASN A 81 -11.69 -6.56 11.36
CA ASN A 81 -11.66 -7.40 12.56
C ASN A 81 -11.53 -8.89 12.20
N GLN A 82 -12.10 -9.31 11.07
CA GLN A 82 -11.95 -10.68 10.58
C GLN A 82 -10.52 -10.95 10.13
N PHE A 83 -9.93 -10.04 9.35
CA PHE A 83 -8.54 -10.12 8.93
C PHE A 83 -7.59 -10.20 10.14
N MET A 84 -7.76 -9.32 11.12
CA MET A 84 -6.94 -9.33 12.33
C MET A 84 -7.09 -10.63 13.10
N SER A 85 -8.31 -11.12 13.26
CA SER A 85 -8.59 -12.39 13.97
C SER A 85 -7.92 -13.61 13.34
N LEU A 86 -7.80 -13.64 12.03
CA LEU A 86 -7.17 -14.74 11.31
C LEU A 86 -5.64 -14.70 11.34
N ASN A 87 -5.06 -13.50 11.43
CA ASN A 87 -3.64 -13.33 11.16
C ASN A 87 -2.78 -12.99 12.40
N VAL A 88 -3.37 -12.41 13.49
CA VAL A 88 -2.58 -11.97 14.66
C VAL A 88 -1.81 -13.11 15.31
N ALA A 89 -2.43 -14.28 15.44
CA ALA A 89 -1.78 -15.41 16.11
C ALA A 89 -0.54 -15.89 15.33
N ASN A 90 -0.61 -15.90 14.01
CA ASN A 90 0.41 -16.45 13.11
C ASN A 90 1.40 -15.38 12.60
N SER A 91 1.14 -14.10 12.88
CA SER A 91 2.06 -13.03 12.46
C SER A 91 3.40 -13.14 13.20
N ARG A 92 4.47 -13.09 12.43
CA ARG A 92 5.86 -13.14 12.92
C ARG A 92 6.64 -11.86 12.64
N ILE A 93 6.00 -10.83 12.10
CA ILE A 93 6.64 -9.57 11.76
C ILE A 93 6.52 -8.59 12.93
N TYR A 94 7.63 -8.07 13.37
CA TYR A 94 7.76 -7.15 14.50
C TYR A 94 8.25 -5.80 14.00
N LEU A 95 7.38 -4.80 13.96
CA LEU A 95 7.76 -3.47 13.48
C LEU A 95 8.09 -2.52 14.65
N PRO A 96 9.27 -1.88 14.63
CA PRO A 96 9.57 -0.77 15.50
C PRO A 96 8.56 0.38 15.33
N LYS A 97 8.32 1.13 16.40
CA LYS A 97 7.33 2.22 16.46
C LYS A 97 7.55 3.27 15.37
N GLY A 98 8.80 3.66 15.12
CA GLY A 98 9.14 4.64 14.07
C GLY A 98 8.70 4.19 12.69
N ILE A 99 9.02 2.94 12.32
CA ILE A 99 8.62 2.33 11.05
C ILE A 99 7.10 2.18 10.96
N ALA A 100 6.47 1.71 12.03
CA ALA A 100 5.02 1.52 12.07
C ALA A 100 4.25 2.83 11.90
N ASN A 101 4.71 3.92 12.51
CA ASN A 101 4.09 5.24 12.43
C ASN A 101 4.21 5.86 11.03
N GLN A 102 5.25 5.53 10.28
CA GLN A 102 5.44 5.94 8.90
C GLN A 102 4.65 5.07 7.90
N GLY A 103 3.79 4.19 8.40
CA GLY A 103 2.98 3.31 7.54
C GLY A 103 3.74 2.10 7.00
N GLY A 104 4.95 1.84 7.51
CA GLY A 104 5.75 0.70 7.09
C GLY A 104 5.01 -0.63 7.29
N CYS A 105 5.17 -1.55 6.34
CA CYS A 105 4.65 -2.90 6.45
C CYS A 105 5.46 -3.89 5.61
N VAL A 106 5.46 -5.14 6.06
CA VAL A 106 6.16 -6.26 5.43
C VAL A 106 5.15 -7.30 5.00
N VAL A 107 5.29 -7.79 3.76
CA VAL A 107 4.49 -8.87 3.19
C VAL A 107 4.91 -10.18 3.85
N ASP A 108 3.93 -10.91 4.36
CA ASP A 108 4.07 -12.28 4.85
C ASP A 108 2.84 -13.10 4.42
N SER A 109 2.83 -14.39 4.70
CA SER A 109 1.74 -15.30 4.32
C SER A 109 0.48 -15.08 5.17
N TYR A 110 -0.23 -13.99 4.88
CA TYR A 110 -1.50 -13.65 5.55
C TYR A 110 -2.69 -14.22 4.81
N VAL A 111 -3.69 -14.68 5.56
CA VAL A 111 -5.02 -15.04 5.03
C VAL A 111 -5.74 -13.76 4.65
N MET A 112 -6.00 -13.60 3.36
CA MET A 112 -6.57 -12.37 2.80
C MET A 112 -8.06 -12.48 2.51
N THR A 113 -8.51 -13.67 2.14
CA THR A 113 -9.92 -13.94 1.86
C THR A 113 -10.35 -15.24 2.52
N GLN A 114 -11.64 -15.35 2.85
CA GLN A 114 -12.23 -16.56 3.41
C GLN A 114 -13.67 -16.71 2.91
N GLY A 115 -13.91 -17.81 2.22
CA GLY A 115 -15.23 -18.10 1.67
C GLY A 115 -15.42 -19.57 1.30
N SER A 116 -16.50 -19.83 0.58
CA SER A 116 -16.97 -21.18 0.25
C SER A 116 -16.61 -21.64 -1.16
N LEU A 117 -16.10 -20.74 -2.03
CA LEU A 117 -15.64 -21.16 -3.34
C LEU A 117 -14.34 -21.95 -3.24
N PRO A 118 -14.08 -22.86 -4.18
CA PRO A 118 -12.82 -23.61 -4.23
C PRO A 118 -11.61 -22.66 -4.24
N SER A 119 -10.60 -23.00 -3.45
CA SER A 119 -9.34 -22.26 -3.42
C SER A 119 -8.57 -22.48 -4.72
N ILE A 120 -7.93 -21.42 -5.21
CA ILE A 120 -6.99 -21.52 -6.31
C ILE A 120 -5.61 -21.70 -5.69
N GLU A 121 -4.98 -22.82 -5.99
CA GLU A 121 -3.61 -23.07 -5.57
C GLU A 121 -2.66 -22.26 -6.43
N VAL A 122 -1.70 -21.62 -5.78
CA VAL A 122 -0.66 -20.81 -6.41
C VAL A 122 0.67 -21.28 -5.88
N ASN A 123 1.58 -21.61 -6.78
CA ASN A 123 2.94 -22.00 -6.45
C ASN A 123 3.92 -21.06 -7.15
N TYR A 124 4.95 -20.63 -6.44
CA TYR A 124 6.02 -19.82 -6.99
C TYR A 124 7.18 -20.71 -7.41
N ASP A 125 7.65 -20.50 -8.63
CA ASP A 125 8.97 -20.91 -9.09
C ASP A 125 9.80 -19.66 -9.45
N ASP A 126 11.07 -19.80 -9.76
CA ASP A 126 11.96 -18.66 -10.03
C ASP A 126 11.53 -17.83 -11.25
N ALA A 127 10.63 -18.33 -12.08
CA ALA A 127 10.09 -17.64 -13.24
C ALA A 127 8.80 -16.86 -12.96
N GLY A 128 8.01 -17.30 -11.95
CA GLY A 128 6.74 -16.65 -11.61
C GLY A 128 5.81 -17.54 -10.81
N TRP A 129 4.51 -17.32 -10.92
CA TRP A 129 3.49 -18.10 -10.22
C TRP A 129 2.70 -18.98 -11.18
N ASN A 130 2.74 -20.27 -10.95
CA ASN A 130 1.87 -21.26 -11.55
C ASN A 130 0.59 -21.40 -10.72
N THR A 131 -0.53 -21.64 -11.39
CA THR A 131 -1.84 -21.83 -10.73
C THR A 131 -2.43 -23.17 -11.10
N ASN A 132 -3.40 -23.66 -10.32
CA ASN A 132 -4.20 -24.83 -10.67
C ASN A 132 -5.41 -24.49 -11.59
N LEU A 133 -5.36 -23.37 -12.30
CA LEU A 133 -6.31 -23.04 -13.35
C LEU A 133 -5.84 -23.59 -14.69
N PHE A 134 -6.34 -24.76 -15.05
CA PHE A 134 -5.90 -25.49 -16.23
C PHE A 134 -6.45 -24.88 -17.52
N LEU A 135 -5.64 -24.95 -18.55
CA LEU A 135 -5.92 -24.55 -19.92
C LEU A 135 -5.81 -25.78 -20.84
N PRO A 136 -6.46 -25.77 -22.02
CA PRO A 136 -6.26 -26.81 -23.01
C PRO A 136 -4.79 -26.95 -23.42
N THR A 137 -4.35 -28.17 -23.69
CA THR A 137 -2.98 -28.42 -24.18
C THR A 137 -2.69 -27.60 -25.43
N GLY A 138 -1.60 -26.83 -25.39
CA GLY A 138 -1.20 -25.96 -26.50
C GLY A 138 -1.96 -24.63 -26.62
N PHE A 139 -2.86 -24.33 -25.68
CA PHE A 139 -3.51 -23.02 -25.64
C PHE A 139 -2.51 -21.95 -25.19
N LEU A 140 -2.28 -20.96 -26.02
CA LEU A 140 -1.35 -19.88 -25.76
C LEU A 140 -2.10 -18.55 -25.58
N ILE A 141 -1.89 -17.89 -24.45
CA ILE A 141 -2.36 -16.52 -24.24
C ILE A 141 -1.33 -15.58 -24.84
N ASN A 142 -1.74 -14.81 -25.84
CA ASN A 142 -0.92 -13.81 -26.53
C ASN A 142 -1.62 -12.45 -26.56
N SER A 143 -1.03 -11.46 -27.21
CA SER A 143 -1.56 -10.09 -27.28
C SER A 143 -2.92 -9.97 -27.99
N THR A 144 -3.30 -10.94 -28.81
CA THR A 144 -4.56 -10.97 -29.55
C THR A 144 -5.61 -11.90 -28.95
N THR A 145 -5.25 -12.69 -27.94
CA THR A 145 -6.19 -13.60 -27.27
C THR A 145 -7.27 -12.80 -26.54
N THR A 146 -8.51 -13.12 -26.79
CA THR A 146 -9.68 -12.43 -26.22
C THR A 146 -10.05 -12.98 -24.83
N VAL A 147 -10.80 -12.20 -24.05
CA VAL A 147 -11.39 -12.66 -22.80
C VAL A 147 -12.32 -13.84 -23.05
N ALA A 148 -13.07 -13.82 -24.17
CA ALA A 148 -13.96 -14.93 -24.55
C ALA A 148 -13.20 -16.25 -24.70
N GLU A 149 -12.09 -16.25 -25.43
CA GLU A 149 -11.26 -17.45 -25.65
C GLU A 149 -10.68 -17.98 -24.34
N VAL A 150 -10.12 -17.10 -23.49
CA VAL A 150 -9.59 -17.49 -22.18
C VAL A 150 -10.70 -18.00 -21.26
N SER A 151 -11.86 -17.31 -21.24
CA SER A 151 -13.01 -17.72 -20.42
C SER A 151 -13.51 -19.10 -20.80
N GLN A 152 -13.67 -19.36 -22.09
CA GLN A 152 -14.12 -20.64 -22.60
C GLN A 152 -13.10 -21.75 -22.30
N ALA A 153 -11.81 -21.47 -22.49
CA ALA A 153 -10.73 -22.39 -22.17
C ALA A 153 -10.73 -22.74 -20.67
N LEU A 154 -10.85 -21.76 -19.79
CA LEU A 154 -10.87 -21.97 -18.34
C LEU A 154 -12.13 -22.71 -17.88
N ILE A 155 -13.33 -22.31 -18.31
CA ILE A 155 -14.59 -22.92 -17.89
C ILE A 155 -14.64 -24.39 -18.32
N ASN A 156 -14.16 -24.71 -19.52
CA ASN A 156 -14.17 -26.08 -20.03
C ASN A 156 -13.18 -27.01 -19.33
N ASN A 157 -12.09 -26.47 -18.76
CA ASN A 157 -11.04 -27.27 -18.14
C ASN A 157 -11.06 -27.22 -16.60
N ASN A 158 -11.92 -26.41 -16.00
CA ASN A 158 -12.00 -26.26 -14.54
C ASN A 158 -13.45 -26.29 -14.08
N ALA A 159 -13.90 -27.42 -13.56
CA ALA A 159 -15.30 -27.64 -13.13
C ALA A 159 -15.81 -26.65 -12.06
N ALA A 160 -14.90 -25.98 -11.35
CA ALA A 160 -15.23 -24.98 -10.34
C ALA A 160 -15.62 -23.62 -10.93
N LEU A 161 -15.18 -23.32 -12.16
CA LEU A 161 -15.40 -22.03 -12.81
C LEU A 161 -16.70 -21.99 -13.59
N ARG A 162 -17.32 -20.82 -13.65
CA ARG A 162 -18.58 -20.58 -14.35
C ARG A 162 -18.53 -19.23 -15.07
N GLU A 163 -19.42 -19.08 -16.02
CA GLU A 163 -19.70 -17.79 -16.65
C GLU A 163 -20.09 -16.75 -15.61
N GLY A 164 -19.52 -15.56 -15.70
CA GLY A 164 -19.71 -14.46 -14.76
C GLY A 164 -18.84 -14.51 -13.50
N ASP A 165 -18.01 -15.53 -13.32
CA ASP A 165 -17.02 -15.56 -12.24
C ASP A 165 -15.95 -14.49 -12.48
N GLN A 166 -15.48 -13.88 -11.40
CA GLN A 166 -14.41 -12.90 -11.46
C GLN A 166 -13.12 -13.47 -10.87
N LEU A 167 -12.06 -13.39 -11.65
CA LEU A 167 -10.69 -13.69 -11.21
C LEU A 167 -9.99 -12.38 -10.87
N SER A 168 -9.52 -12.25 -9.64
CA SER A 168 -8.77 -11.08 -9.17
C SER A 168 -7.33 -11.48 -8.89
N PHE A 169 -6.41 -10.96 -9.69
CA PHE A 169 -4.97 -11.13 -9.57
C PHE A 169 -4.42 -10.00 -8.71
N ILE A 170 -3.86 -10.32 -7.55
CA ILE A 170 -3.40 -9.31 -6.60
C ILE A 170 -1.91 -9.51 -6.36
N ARG A 171 -1.14 -8.53 -6.84
CA ARG A 171 0.31 -8.48 -6.66
C ARG A 171 0.66 -7.52 -5.53
N LEU A 172 1.45 -8.01 -4.59
CA LEU A 172 1.99 -7.29 -3.45
C LEU A 172 3.51 -7.15 -3.64
N THR A 173 3.96 -6.02 -4.16
CA THR A 173 5.39 -5.77 -4.34
C THR A 173 5.97 -5.17 -3.06
N GLN A 174 6.93 -5.86 -2.44
CA GLN A 174 7.67 -5.35 -1.30
C GLN A 174 8.72 -4.37 -1.79
N GLN A 175 8.72 -3.18 -1.24
CA GLN A 175 9.71 -2.15 -1.52
C GLN A 175 10.24 -1.56 -0.22
N THR A 176 11.38 -0.92 -0.29
CA THR A 176 11.95 -0.15 0.82
C THR A 176 12.17 1.27 0.33
N ASN A 177 11.67 2.23 1.08
CA ASN A 177 11.90 3.63 0.79
C ASN A 177 13.40 3.91 0.93
N SER A 178 14.04 4.34 -0.15
CA SER A 178 15.48 4.56 -0.19
C SER A 178 15.98 5.64 0.77
N ASN A 179 15.10 6.61 1.10
CA ASN A 179 15.45 7.73 1.95
C ASN A 179 15.27 7.42 3.45
N THR A 180 14.22 6.65 3.78
CA THR A 180 13.85 6.40 5.19
C THR A 180 14.14 4.98 5.66
N GLY A 181 14.50 4.07 4.75
CA GLY A 181 14.66 2.65 5.05
C GLY A 181 13.36 1.93 5.44
N VAL A 182 12.21 2.61 5.33
CA VAL A 182 10.91 2.05 5.72
C VAL A 182 10.42 1.07 4.67
N PRO A 183 10.14 -0.20 5.04
CA PRO A 183 9.54 -1.17 4.14
C PRO A 183 8.07 -0.81 3.90
N PHE A 184 7.61 -0.87 2.66
CA PHE A 184 6.22 -0.65 2.30
C PHE A 184 5.78 -1.59 1.19
N VAL A 185 4.48 -1.70 0.99
CA VAL A 185 3.89 -2.62 0.01
C VAL A 185 3.13 -1.83 -1.04
N VAL A 186 3.48 -2.06 -2.30
CA VAL A 186 2.71 -1.59 -3.44
C VAL A 186 1.72 -2.68 -3.85
N VAL A 187 0.43 -2.36 -3.79
CA VAL A 187 -0.64 -3.28 -4.13
C VAL A 187 -1.15 -3.00 -5.54
N ARG A 188 -1.12 -4.01 -6.40
CA ARG A 188 -1.71 -3.95 -7.74
C ARG A 188 -2.76 -5.05 -7.86
N LYS A 189 -3.93 -4.66 -8.34
CA LYS A 189 -5.06 -5.55 -8.55
C LYS A 189 -5.50 -5.49 -10.01
N TYR A 190 -5.64 -6.66 -10.60
CA TYR A 190 -6.19 -6.83 -11.94
C TYR A 190 -7.38 -7.78 -11.86
N GLU A 191 -8.42 -7.47 -12.59
CA GLU A 191 -9.69 -8.23 -12.53
C GLU A 191 -10.15 -8.61 -13.93
N VAL A 192 -10.53 -9.86 -14.07
CA VAL A 192 -11.15 -10.38 -15.28
C VAL A 192 -12.43 -11.10 -14.89
N ILE A 193 -13.52 -10.72 -15.54
CA ILE A 193 -14.80 -11.44 -15.43
C ILE A 193 -14.84 -12.45 -16.57
N LEU A 194 -15.05 -13.71 -16.24
CA LEU A 194 -15.17 -14.79 -17.23
C LEU A 194 -16.45 -14.56 -18.04
N ASN A 195 -16.27 -14.26 -19.31
CA ASN A 195 -17.36 -13.99 -20.25
C ASN A 195 -17.02 -14.53 -21.64
N SER A 196 -17.71 -15.58 -22.03
CA SER A 196 -17.51 -16.25 -23.32
C SER A 196 -17.95 -15.42 -24.56
N SER A 197 -18.48 -14.23 -24.33
CA SER A 197 -18.88 -13.30 -25.39
C SER A 197 -18.06 -11.99 -25.42
N ASP A 198 -17.08 -11.86 -24.53
CA ASP A 198 -16.25 -10.64 -24.41
C ASP A 198 -15.08 -10.69 -25.41
N LEU A 199 -15.17 -9.90 -26.46
CA LEU A 199 -14.17 -9.83 -27.54
C LEU A 199 -13.00 -8.90 -27.23
N ARG A 200 -12.95 -8.27 -26.05
CA ARG A 200 -11.80 -7.47 -25.64
C ARG A 200 -10.57 -8.35 -25.45
N PHE A 201 -9.42 -7.81 -25.74
CA PHE A 201 -8.18 -8.55 -25.55
C PHE A 201 -7.93 -8.80 -24.05
N PHE A 202 -7.55 -10.01 -23.71
CA PHE A 202 -7.25 -10.40 -22.33
C PHE A 202 -6.13 -9.54 -21.72
N GLY A 203 -5.11 -9.23 -22.52
CA GLY A 203 -4.02 -8.35 -22.10
C GLY A 203 -4.43 -6.91 -21.77
N ALA A 204 -5.61 -6.44 -22.21
CA ALA A 204 -6.11 -5.11 -21.85
C ALA A 204 -6.48 -4.99 -20.35
N PHE A 205 -6.76 -6.11 -19.68
CA PHE A 205 -7.03 -6.16 -18.24
C PHE A 205 -5.77 -6.29 -17.39
N MET A 206 -4.63 -6.58 -18.03
CA MET A 206 -3.34 -6.77 -17.38
C MET A 206 -2.27 -6.00 -18.15
N PRO A 207 -1.88 -4.80 -17.69
CA PRO A 207 -0.82 -4.03 -18.33
C PRO A 207 0.47 -4.85 -18.45
N VAL A 208 1.05 -4.81 -19.65
CA VAL A 208 2.20 -5.62 -20.09
C VAL A 208 3.44 -5.49 -19.18
N ASP A 209 3.55 -4.37 -18.46
CA ASP A 209 4.78 -4.01 -17.74
C ASP A 209 4.94 -4.65 -16.36
N TYR A 210 3.91 -5.35 -15.84
CA TYR A 210 3.94 -5.80 -14.43
C TYR A 210 3.60 -7.27 -14.20
N ILE A 211 2.42 -7.73 -14.67
CA ILE A 211 1.95 -9.11 -14.47
C ILE A 211 1.23 -9.51 -15.75
N ILE A 212 1.78 -10.42 -16.48
CA ILE A 212 1.15 -11.00 -17.66
C ILE A 212 0.66 -12.37 -17.25
N ALA A 213 -0.66 -12.55 -17.14
CA ALA A 213 -1.21 -13.90 -17.12
C ALA A 213 -1.04 -14.51 -18.51
N SER A 214 -0.33 -15.60 -18.58
CA SER A 214 -0.05 -16.36 -19.78
C SER A 214 -0.36 -17.82 -19.56
N SER A 215 -0.16 -18.65 -20.56
CA SER A 215 -0.16 -20.10 -20.39
C SER A 215 1.23 -20.57 -19.96
N SER A 216 1.28 -21.45 -18.95
CA SER A 216 2.52 -22.15 -18.60
C SER A 216 2.89 -23.11 -19.73
N PRO A 217 4.14 -23.07 -20.21
CA PRO A 217 4.59 -23.96 -21.28
C PRO A 217 4.67 -25.43 -20.85
N THR A 218 4.76 -25.71 -19.56
CA THR A 218 4.95 -27.06 -19.02
C THR A 218 3.70 -27.64 -18.37
N GLU A 219 2.86 -26.81 -17.75
CA GLU A 219 1.75 -27.28 -16.91
C GLU A 219 0.36 -27.03 -17.52
N ASN A 220 0.29 -26.37 -18.70
CA ASN A 220 -0.98 -25.98 -19.33
C ASN A 220 -1.94 -25.30 -18.34
N CYS A 221 -1.46 -24.33 -17.61
CA CYS A 221 -2.25 -23.56 -16.65
C CYS A 221 -2.04 -22.06 -16.81
N ILE A 222 -2.84 -21.26 -16.11
CA ILE A 222 -2.58 -19.82 -15.99
C ILE A 222 -1.28 -19.63 -15.23
N PHE A 223 -0.37 -18.91 -15.86
CA PHE A 223 0.93 -18.53 -15.33
C PHE A 223 1.01 -17.00 -15.19
N VAL A 224 1.58 -16.51 -14.09
CA VAL A 224 1.79 -15.09 -13.84
C VAL A 224 3.28 -14.81 -13.80
N ASN A 225 3.79 -14.16 -14.85
CA ASN A 225 5.20 -13.83 -14.98
C ASN A 225 5.53 -12.62 -14.09
N ASP A 226 6.33 -12.84 -13.07
CA ASP A 226 6.87 -11.78 -12.19
C ASP A 226 8.17 -12.29 -11.54
N SER A 227 9.17 -12.53 -12.37
CA SER A 227 10.46 -13.05 -11.91
C SER A 227 11.23 -11.97 -11.14
N GLY A 228 11.79 -12.36 -10.00
CA GLY A 228 12.78 -11.58 -9.25
C GLY A 228 12.23 -10.49 -8.31
N ASN A 229 10.96 -10.13 -8.37
CA ASN A 229 10.42 -9.10 -7.49
C ASN A 229 10.04 -9.65 -6.11
N ALA A 230 10.53 -9.00 -5.05
CA ALA A 230 10.16 -9.35 -3.68
C ALA A 230 8.70 -9.00 -3.38
N GLY A 231 8.06 -9.82 -2.56
CA GLY A 231 6.70 -9.57 -2.07
C GLY A 231 5.83 -10.80 -2.05
N GLY A 232 4.62 -10.73 -2.60
CA GLY A 232 3.69 -11.84 -2.63
C GLY A 232 2.62 -11.70 -3.71
N PHE A 233 1.92 -12.79 -3.95
CA PHE A 233 0.84 -12.87 -4.91
C PHE A 233 -0.31 -13.72 -4.34
N LEU A 234 -1.52 -13.40 -4.76
CA LEU A 234 -2.69 -14.25 -4.55
C LEU A 234 -3.69 -14.08 -5.70
N LEU A 235 -4.41 -15.14 -5.98
CA LEU A 235 -5.45 -15.17 -7.00
C LEU A 235 -6.78 -15.53 -6.35
N VAL A 236 -7.73 -14.60 -6.39
CA VAL A 236 -9.04 -14.75 -5.75
C VAL A 236 -10.11 -15.03 -6.79
N LEU A 237 -10.85 -16.11 -6.59
CA LEU A 237 -12.08 -16.38 -7.30
C LEU A 237 -13.24 -15.75 -6.54
N SER A 238 -14.06 -14.97 -7.21
CA SER A 238 -15.31 -14.45 -6.65
C SER A 238 -16.49 -14.66 -7.60
N ARG A 239 -17.66 -14.85 -7.00
CA ARG A 239 -18.93 -15.10 -7.71
C ARG A 239 -20.05 -14.34 -7.04
N THR A 240 -20.78 -13.54 -7.80
CA THR A 240 -21.95 -12.82 -7.29
C THR A 240 -23.23 -13.50 -7.79
N THR A 241 -24.03 -14.01 -6.87
CA THR A 241 -25.31 -14.66 -7.18
C THR A 241 -26.35 -14.18 -6.19
N GLY A 242 -27.51 -13.72 -6.70
CA GLY A 242 -28.61 -13.25 -5.84
C GLY A 242 -28.25 -12.07 -4.94
N GLY A 243 -27.33 -11.19 -5.38
CA GLY A 243 -26.87 -10.03 -4.61
C GLY A 243 -25.89 -10.36 -3.48
N LYS A 244 -25.48 -11.63 -3.35
CA LYS A 244 -24.44 -12.06 -2.41
C LYS A 244 -23.19 -12.41 -3.16
N THR A 245 -22.04 -11.97 -2.65
CA THR A 245 -20.70 -12.31 -3.19
C THR A 245 -20.11 -13.47 -2.39
N TYR A 246 -19.74 -14.51 -3.11
CA TYR A 246 -19.00 -15.67 -2.63
C TYR A 246 -17.53 -15.50 -3.05
N VAL A 247 -16.60 -15.97 -2.24
CA VAL A 247 -15.16 -15.86 -2.52
C VAL A 247 -14.44 -17.17 -2.23
N SER A 248 -13.28 -17.36 -2.85
CA SER A 248 -12.36 -18.45 -2.48
C SER A 248 -11.55 -18.06 -1.23
N THR A 249 -11.11 -19.05 -0.45
CA THR A 249 -10.19 -18.81 0.65
C THR A 249 -8.77 -18.73 0.10
N GLN A 250 -8.09 -17.59 0.31
CA GLN A 250 -6.75 -17.35 -0.21
C GLN A 250 -5.83 -16.72 0.83
N SER A 251 -4.59 -17.19 0.80
CA SER A 251 -3.47 -16.61 1.54
C SER A 251 -2.43 -16.05 0.57
N VAL A 252 -1.65 -15.09 1.02
CA VAL A 252 -0.52 -14.56 0.25
C VAL A 252 0.53 -15.66 0.08
N ILE A 253 0.91 -15.95 -1.14
CA ILE A 253 2.09 -16.74 -1.45
C ILE A 253 3.27 -15.77 -1.57
N VAL A 254 4.26 -15.94 -0.71
CA VAL A 254 5.42 -15.04 -0.62
C VAL A 254 6.52 -15.52 -1.56
N ALA A 255 7.13 -14.58 -2.28
CA ALA A 255 8.27 -14.85 -3.15
C ALA A 255 9.35 -13.78 -2.97
N ASN A 256 10.61 -14.19 -3.00
CA ASN A 256 11.80 -13.33 -2.94
C ASN A 256 11.83 -12.33 -1.75
N ASN A 257 11.04 -12.55 -0.72
CA ASN A 257 10.90 -11.65 0.44
C ASN A 257 11.51 -12.21 1.73
N ALA A 258 12.24 -13.32 1.65
CA ALA A 258 12.77 -14.00 2.83
C ALA A 258 13.70 -13.10 3.67
N ALA A 259 14.60 -12.36 3.03
CA ALA A 259 15.54 -11.47 3.71
C ALA A 259 14.80 -10.33 4.45
N THR A 260 13.76 -9.73 3.84
CA THR A 260 12.95 -8.71 4.49
C THR A 260 12.17 -9.29 5.67
N ILE A 261 11.58 -10.48 5.51
CA ILE A 261 10.88 -11.18 6.59
C ILE A 261 11.84 -11.47 7.74
N GLU A 262 13.02 -12.01 7.47
CA GLU A 262 14.03 -12.35 8.48
C GLU A 262 14.47 -11.12 9.27
N ALA A 263 14.68 -9.98 8.58
CA ALA A 263 15.06 -8.72 9.22
C ALA A 263 14.05 -8.26 10.30
N TYR A 264 12.77 -8.63 10.16
CA TYR A 264 11.71 -8.23 11.07
C TYR A 264 11.08 -9.38 11.87
N SER A 265 11.55 -10.62 11.72
CA SER A 265 10.97 -11.79 12.42
C SER A 265 11.89 -12.44 13.44
N SER A 266 13.14 -12.03 13.53
CA SER A 266 14.10 -12.58 14.47
C SER A 266 13.79 -12.20 15.93
N SER A 267 14.34 -12.93 16.89
CA SER A 267 14.25 -12.59 18.33
C SER A 267 14.84 -11.20 18.61
N ASN A 268 15.91 -10.82 17.91
CA ASN A 268 16.51 -9.49 18.03
C ASN A 268 15.58 -8.41 17.48
N ALA A 269 14.88 -8.68 16.36
CA ALA A 269 13.87 -7.77 15.82
C ALA A 269 12.69 -7.59 16.77
N LEU A 270 12.25 -8.66 17.43
CA LEU A 270 11.21 -8.58 18.46
C LEU A 270 11.66 -7.69 19.64
N GLN A 271 12.87 -7.90 20.16
CA GLN A 271 13.39 -7.10 21.26
C GLN A 271 13.54 -5.63 20.85
N ALA A 272 14.17 -5.35 19.71
CA ALA A 272 14.32 -3.99 19.19
C ALA A 272 12.97 -3.30 18.94
N ALA A 273 11.98 -4.04 18.46
CA ALA A 273 10.63 -3.52 18.28
C ALA A 273 9.99 -3.20 19.64
N ILE A 274 10.08 -4.09 20.65
CA ILE A 274 9.57 -3.86 22.00
C ILE A 274 10.23 -2.62 22.63
N ASP A 275 11.54 -2.53 22.55
CA ASP A 275 12.32 -1.42 23.10
C ASP A 275 11.90 -0.09 22.48
N SER A 276 11.64 -0.06 21.18
CA SER A 276 11.14 1.14 20.47
C SER A 276 9.80 1.67 20.98
N TYR A 277 9.02 0.84 21.69
CA TYR A 277 7.74 1.23 22.31
C TYR A 277 7.86 1.49 23.82
N GLY A 278 8.94 1.10 24.47
CA GLY A 278 8.94 0.73 25.88
C GLY A 278 9.74 1.52 26.88
N GLU A 279 10.72 2.31 26.55
CA GLU A 279 11.64 2.87 27.58
C GLU A 279 11.10 4.05 28.39
N SER A 280 9.96 4.60 28.05
CA SER A 280 9.42 5.73 28.80
C SER A 280 8.38 5.28 29.81
N THR A 281 8.55 5.68 31.06
CA THR A 281 7.52 5.66 32.12
C THR A 281 6.37 6.61 31.80
N GLU A 282 6.52 7.42 30.77
CA GLU A 282 5.52 8.32 30.23
C GLU A 282 4.37 7.55 29.54
N PRO A 283 3.15 8.07 29.56
CA PRO A 283 2.03 7.47 28.83
C PRO A 283 2.34 7.31 27.34
N PHE A 284 1.93 6.19 26.77
CA PHE A 284 2.17 5.77 25.38
C PHE A 284 1.94 6.86 24.28
N LEU A 285 1.19 7.91 24.62
CA LEU A 285 0.87 9.01 23.71
C LEU A 285 1.85 10.19 23.76
N THR A 286 2.74 10.26 24.75
CA THR A 286 3.63 11.41 24.96
C THR A 286 5.09 11.15 24.61
N SER A 287 5.51 9.91 24.39
CA SER A 287 6.92 9.59 24.09
C SER A 287 7.28 9.69 22.59
N THR A 288 6.62 10.56 21.86
CA THR A 288 6.83 10.67 20.40
C THR A 288 8.10 11.43 20.02
N THR A 289 8.69 12.16 20.96
CA THR A 289 9.82 13.06 20.66
C THR A 289 11.20 12.54 21.07
N ALA A 290 11.28 11.65 22.06
CA ALA A 290 12.58 11.25 22.60
C ALA A 290 13.31 10.14 21.85
N ASN A 291 12.61 9.33 21.04
CA ASN A 291 13.22 8.20 20.31
C ASN A 291 13.40 8.45 18.81
N LEU A 292 12.96 9.60 18.30
CA LEU A 292 13.28 10.00 16.93
C LEU A 292 14.74 10.47 16.80
N ASP A 293 15.35 10.93 17.91
CA ASP A 293 16.74 11.41 17.91
C ASP A 293 17.80 10.31 17.96
N SER A 294 17.43 9.06 18.27
CA SER A 294 18.39 7.94 18.37
C SER A 294 18.31 6.93 17.21
N GLN A 295 17.36 7.09 16.27
CA GLN A 295 17.25 6.23 15.11
C GLN A 295 17.49 7.02 13.84
N ALA A 296 18.54 6.67 13.14
CA ALA A 296 19.03 7.16 11.86
C ALA A 296 18.88 8.67 11.68
N PRO A 297 19.91 9.39 11.32
CA PRO A 297 19.82 10.83 11.08
C PRO A 297 18.60 11.07 10.20
N VAL A 298 17.73 12.01 10.62
CA VAL A 298 16.62 12.49 9.81
C VAL A 298 17.24 12.82 8.47
N GLN A 299 16.94 12.00 7.45
CA GLN A 299 17.51 12.27 6.14
C GLN A 299 17.01 13.64 5.72
N PRO A 300 17.89 14.53 5.31
CA PRO A 300 17.51 15.86 4.88
C PRO A 300 16.44 15.77 3.78
N SER A 301 15.35 16.47 3.94
CA SER A 301 14.17 16.38 3.07
C SER A 301 13.73 17.76 2.59
N ILE A 302 13.09 17.79 1.44
CA ILE A 302 12.38 18.98 0.96
C ILE A 302 11.08 19.11 1.77
N VAL A 303 10.88 20.25 2.39
CA VAL A 303 9.71 20.55 3.23
C VAL A 303 8.61 21.25 2.42
N SER A 304 8.97 22.16 1.53
CA SER A 304 8.03 22.79 0.61
C SER A 304 8.70 23.22 -0.69
N ILE A 305 7.90 23.37 -1.73
CA ILE A 305 8.28 23.92 -3.03
C ILE A 305 7.30 25.05 -3.35
N SER A 306 7.78 26.20 -3.84
CA SER A 306 6.93 27.32 -4.22
C SER A 306 5.91 26.92 -5.30
N GLY A 307 4.70 27.46 -5.20
CA GLY A 307 3.59 27.10 -6.10
C GLY A 307 2.78 25.88 -5.66
N ASP A 308 3.18 25.21 -4.59
CA ASP A 308 2.39 24.13 -4.01
C ASP A 308 1.16 24.70 -3.28
N LEU A 309 -0.03 24.18 -3.61
CA LEU A 309 -1.31 24.63 -3.05
C LEU A 309 -1.68 23.90 -1.74
N GLY A 310 -0.83 23.06 -1.19
CA GLY A 310 -1.07 22.30 0.02
C GLY A 310 0.14 22.19 0.95
N ASN A 311 -0.10 22.02 2.25
CA ASN A 311 0.93 21.68 3.21
C ASN A 311 1.37 20.22 2.98
N ALA A 312 2.47 20.03 2.27
CA ALA A 312 3.01 18.72 2.01
C ALA A 312 3.57 18.08 3.29
N VAL A 313 3.17 16.86 3.55
CA VAL A 313 3.75 16.02 4.60
C VAL A 313 4.91 15.21 3.97
N PRO A 314 6.05 15.00 4.65
CA PRO A 314 7.16 14.22 4.12
C PRO A 314 6.70 12.89 3.50
N GLY A 315 7.07 12.65 2.24
CA GLY A 315 6.67 11.45 1.47
C GLY A 315 5.42 11.62 0.60
N GLN A 316 4.83 12.79 0.54
CA GLN A 316 3.76 13.12 -0.40
C GLN A 316 4.31 13.70 -1.71
N ILE A 317 3.47 13.64 -2.76
CA ILE A 317 3.74 14.30 -4.04
C ILE A 317 3.30 15.76 -3.89
N PHE A 318 4.21 16.69 -4.17
CA PHE A 318 3.92 18.12 -4.18
C PHE A 318 3.09 18.51 -5.40
N GLY A 319 2.23 19.49 -5.26
CA GLY A 319 1.55 20.09 -6.38
C GLY A 319 0.07 19.78 -6.55
N PRO A 320 -0.54 20.23 -7.65
CA PRO A 320 0.11 20.61 -8.90
C PRO A 320 0.85 21.95 -8.82
N ILE A 321 2.07 21.99 -9.33
CA ILE A 321 2.90 23.21 -9.38
C ILE A 321 2.86 23.76 -10.81
N THR A 322 2.33 24.97 -10.98
CA THR A 322 2.32 25.67 -12.26
C THR A 322 3.64 26.40 -12.45
N ILE A 323 4.34 26.12 -13.53
CA ILE A 323 5.66 26.71 -13.81
C ILE A 323 5.57 27.46 -15.14
N GLY A 324 5.90 28.77 -15.09
CA GLY A 324 6.10 29.60 -16.24
C GLY A 324 7.54 29.57 -16.76
N ALA A 325 7.75 29.90 -18.02
CA ALA A 325 9.08 30.04 -18.59
C ALA A 325 9.85 31.19 -17.87
N GLY A 326 10.97 30.85 -17.23
CA GLY A 326 11.79 31.81 -16.47
C GLY A 326 11.44 31.93 -15.01
N ASP A 327 10.49 31.16 -14.51
CA ASP A 327 10.17 31.07 -13.07
C ASP A 327 11.29 30.40 -12.28
N GLU A 328 11.28 30.59 -10.97
CA GLU A 328 12.18 29.96 -10.05
C GLU A 328 11.41 29.12 -9.04
N PHE A 329 11.90 27.92 -8.77
CA PHE A 329 11.43 27.12 -7.63
C PHE A 329 12.10 27.61 -6.36
N GLU A 330 11.31 27.97 -5.40
CA GLU A 330 11.73 28.23 -4.05
C GLU A 330 11.54 26.95 -3.24
N VAL A 331 12.64 26.29 -2.89
CA VAL A 331 12.64 25.03 -2.17
C VAL A 331 13.07 25.27 -0.73
N THR A 332 12.20 24.92 0.20
CA THR A 332 12.51 24.90 1.63
C THR A 332 12.99 23.50 2.02
N LEU A 333 14.17 23.43 2.59
CA LEU A 333 14.78 22.20 3.06
C LEU A 333 14.53 22.02 4.57
N SER A 334 14.60 20.80 5.05
CA SER A 334 14.49 20.49 6.50
C SER A 334 15.61 21.10 7.33
N GLU A 335 16.75 21.37 6.70
CA GLU A 335 17.88 22.10 7.28
C GLU A 335 18.08 23.39 6.47
N THR A 336 18.42 24.49 7.16
CA THR A 336 18.68 25.76 6.48
C THR A 336 19.95 25.65 5.66
N PRO A 337 19.90 25.74 4.32
CA PRO A 337 21.08 25.59 3.49
C PRO A 337 21.97 26.81 3.58
N THR A 338 23.28 26.61 3.54
CA THR A 338 24.28 27.70 3.56
C THR A 338 24.95 27.87 2.20
N THR A 339 25.04 26.83 1.39
CA THR A 339 25.72 26.86 0.09
C THR A 339 24.91 26.12 -0.96
N ALA A 340 24.53 26.80 -2.04
CA ALA A 340 23.97 26.15 -3.22
C ALA A 340 25.08 25.40 -3.95
N SER A 341 24.87 24.11 -4.20
CA SER A 341 25.88 23.26 -4.85
C SER A 341 25.45 22.95 -6.30
N PRO A 342 26.39 22.77 -7.22
CA PRO A 342 26.08 22.32 -8.58
C PRO A 342 25.54 20.89 -8.56
N GLY A 343 24.72 20.54 -9.58
CA GLY A 343 24.15 19.19 -9.74
C GLY A 343 22.64 19.08 -9.43
N SER A 344 21.99 20.21 -9.06
CA SER A 344 20.54 20.23 -8.99
C SER A 344 19.93 19.95 -10.37
N LYS A 345 18.89 19.11 -10.42
CA LYS A 345 18.23 18.70 -11.64
C LYS A 345 16.78 18.35 -11.42
N VAL A 346 16.01 18.34 -12.50
CA VAL A 346 14.65 17.84 -12.51
C VAL A 346 14.56 16.70 -13.52
N VAL A 347 13.97 15.59 -13.12
CA VAL A 347 13.67 14.46 -14.01
C VAL A 347 12.18 14.47 -14.30
N LEU A 348 11.83 14.70 -15.55
CA LEU A 348 10.46 14.71 -16.04
C LEU A 348 10.10 13.35 -16.59
N VAL A 349 8.94 12.81 -16.23
CA VAL A 349 8.44 11.54 -16.75
C VAL A 349 7.15 11.77 -17.52
N LYS A 350 7.17 11.53 -18.83
CA LYS A 350 5.99 11.60 -19.71
C LYS A 350 5.81 10.26 -20.42
N ALA A 351 4.67 9.63 -20.24
CA ALA A 351 4.35 8.35 -20.89
C ALA A 351 5.46 7.29 -20.76
N GLY A 352 6.11 7.23 -19.58
CA GLY A 352 7.20 6.28 -19.32
C GLY A 352 8.58 6.67 -19.87
N VAL A 353 8.71 7.84 -20.53
CA VAL A 353 9.99 8.37 -20.99
C VAL A 353 10.51 9.39 -19.99
N GLU A 354 11.72 9.15 -19.48
CA GLU A 354 12.42 10.06 -18.58
C GLU A 354 13.24 11.08 -19.37
N SER A 355 13.16 12.35 -18.98
CA SER A 355 13.95 13.46 -19.51
C SER A 355 14.60 14.21 -18.36
N GLU A 356 15.92 14.25 -18.34
CA GLU A 356 16.68 14.95 -17.29
C GLU A 356 16.95 16.40 -17.72
N VAL A 357 16.67 17.33 -16.82
CA VAL A 357 16.90 18.75 -16.99
C VAL A 357 17.83 19.24 -15.90
N THR A 358 19.02 19.64 -16.27
CA THR A 358 19.99 20.23 -15.33
C THR A 358 19.61 21.67 -15.02
N ILE A 359 19.57 22.02 -13.72
CA ILE A 359 19.33 23.38 -13.26
C ILE A 359 20.65 24.10 -13.18
N THR A 360 20.74 25.21 -13.87
CA THR A 360 21.92 26.07 -13.86
C THR A 360 21.74 27.24 -12.88
N ASN A 361 22.83 27.61 -12.19
CA ASN A 361 22.87 28.73 -11.26
C ASN A 361 21.88 28.63 -10.07
N PRO A 362 21.83 27.50 -9.34
CA PRO A 362 21.10 27.46 -8.07
C PRO A 362 21.70 28.47 -7.09
N ARG A 363 20.84 29.15 -6.29
CA ARG A 363 21.28 30.11 -5.29
C ARG A 363 20.48 29.98 -4.00
N ILE A 364 21.01 30.53 -2.92
CA ILE A 364 20.33 30.61 -1.64
C ILE A 364 19.93 32.07 -1.37
N GLU A 365 18.67 32.26 -1.00
CA GLU A 365 18.10 33.51 -0.61
C GLU A 365 17.12 33.31 0.56
N ASP A 366 17.23 34.09 1.61
CA ASP A 366 16.40 33.99 2.82
C ASP A 366 16.30 32.56 3.43
N GLY A 367 17.41 31.81 3.36
CA GLY A 367 17.47 30.45 3.91
C GLY A 367 16.76 29.40 3.06
N LYS A 368 16.36 29.70 1.85
CA LYS A 368 15.74 28.81 0.87
C LYS A 368 16.63 28.61 -0.33
N LEU A 369 16.50 27.47 -0.99
CA LEU A 369 17.22 27.17 -2.23
C LEU A 369 16.35 27.58 -3.42
N LEU A 370 16.87 28.48 -4.24
CA LEU A 370 16.23 28.94 -5.46
C LEU A 370 16.82 28.18 -6.66
N LEU A 371 15.93 27.53 -7.41
CA LEU A 371 16.25 26.72 -8.57
C LEU A 371 15.61 27.33 -9.82
N PRO A 372 16.37 28.06 -10.66
CA PRO A 372 15.87 28.64 -11.89
C PRO A 372 15.36 27.57 -12.86
N TRP A 373 14.12 27.70 -13.33
CA TRP A 373 13.54 26.77 -14.28
C TRP A 373 14.03 27.05 -15.71
N PRO A 374 14.59 26.03 -16.37
CA PRO A 374 15.05 26.21 -17.75
C PRO A 374 13.89 26.47 -18.70
N THR A 375 14.03 27.46 -19.55
CA THR A 375 13.02 27.81 -20.58
C THR A 375 12.91 26.70 -21.63
N GLY A 376 11.70 26.37 -22.04
CA GLY A 376 11.43 25.44 -23.15
C GLY A 376 11.40 23.96 -22.82
N VAL A 377 11.44 23.58 -21.56
CA VAL A 377 11.48 22.16 -21.14
C VAL A 377 10.10 21.49 -21.14
N ILE A 378 9.02 22.25 -20.92
CA ILE A 378 7.65 21.72 -20.95
C ILE A 378 7.00 22.17 -22.25
N SER A 379 7.01 21.29 -23.24
CA SER A 379 6.24 21.43 -24.46
C SER A 379 5.44 20.16 -24.73
N GLY A 380 4.12 20.27 -24.80
CA GLY A 380 3.24 19.18 -25.21
C GLY A 380 2.15 18.80 -24.22
N GLU A 381 1.14 18.11 -24.66
CA GLU A 381 -0.06 17.71 -23.92
C GLU A 381 0.23 16.56 -22.93
N GLY A 382 -0.30 16.64 -21.72
CA GLY A 382 -0.30 15.59 -20.71
C GLY A 382 0.23 16.02 -19.33
N PHE A 383 -0.12 15.26 -18.29
CA PHE A 383 0.44 15.41 -16.96
C PHE A 383 1.85 14.85 -16.92
N TYR A 384 2.74 15.60 -16.28
CA TYR A 384 4.09 15.16 -15.99
C TYR A 384 4.19 14.87 -14.49
N VAL A 385 4.74 13.72 -14.17
CA VAL A 385 5.32 13.48 -12.86
C VAL A 385 6.79 13.87 -12.96
N ALA A 386 7.25 14.69 -12.06
CA ALA A 386 8.63 15.12 -12.04
C ALA A 386 9.25 14.81 -10.68
N ASP A 387 10.53 14.50 -10.68
CA ASP A 387 11.33 14.41 -9.47
C ASP A 387 12.31 15.60 -9.48
N ILE A 388 12.29 16.40 -8.42
CA ILE A 388 13.29 17.43 -8.21
C ILE A 388 14.45 16.85 -7.38
N TYR A 389 15.65 17.07 -7.83
CA TYR A 389 16.89 16.78 -7.10
C TYR A 389 17.55 18.12 -6.80
N ALA A 390 17.43 18.57 -5.57
CA ALA A 390 18.03 19.79 -5.08
C ALA A 390 19.34 19.48 -4.37
N VAL A 391 20.42 20.20 -4.69
CA VAL A 391 21.72 19.97 -4.06
C VAL A 391 22.14 21.21 -3.30
N ALA A 392 22.32 21.06 -1.99
CA ALA A 392 22.82 22.11 -1.10
C ALA A 392 23.77 21.52 -0.07
N ASP A 393 24.82 22.24 0.29
CA ASP A 393 25.84 21.85 1.28
C ASP A 393 26.41 20.44 1.06
N GLY A 394 26.54 20.02 -0.24
CA GLY A 394 27.01 18.68 -0.63
C GLY A 394 25.99 17.55 -0.46
N THR A 395 24.78 17.85 -0.03
CA THR A 395 23.70 16.89 0.16
C THR A 395 22.67 17.00 -0.96
N THR A 396 22.18 15.84 -1.47
CA THR A 396 21.11 15.81 -2.48
C THR A 396 19.77 15.51 -1.82
N TYR A 397 18.83 16.39 -2.03
CA TYR A 397 17.44 16.27 -1.58
C TYR A 397 16.54 15.91 -2.76
N ARG A 398 15.61 14.99 -2.59
CA ARG A 398 14.70 14.55 -3.65
C ARG A 398 13.24 14.67 -3.21
N ALA A 399 12.40 15.18 -4.10
CA ALA A 399 10.95 15.13 -3.92
C ALA A 399 10.23 14.96 -5.26
N PRO A 400 9.19 14.12 -5.32
CA PRO A 400 8.30 14.06 -6.47
C PRO A 400 7.32 15.23 -6.46
N PHE A 401 6.99 15.77 -7.65
CA PHE A 401 5.95 16.78 -7.82
C PHE A 401 5.17 16.61 -9.12
N LEU A 402 3.96 17.15 -9.15
CA LEU A 402 3.11 17.14 -10.34
C LEU A 402 3.24 18.48 -11.05
N VAL A 403 3.44 18.43 -12.36
CA VAL A 403 3.45 19.60 -13.23
C VAL A 403 2.19 19.53 -14.12
N PRO A 404 1.19 20.41 -13.93
CA PRO A 404 0.06 20.48 -14.83
C PRO A 404 0.51 21.04 -16.17
N ASN A 405 -0.02 20.48 -17.26
CA ASN A 405 0.17 21.05 -18.57
C ASN A 405 -0.83 22.19 -18.78
N ALA A 406 -0.37 23.34 -19.28
CA ALA A 406 -1.19 24.51 -19.55
C ALA A 406 -2.37 24.26 -20.54
N ALA A 407 -2.35 23.17 -21.30
CA ALA A 407 -3.46 22.78 -22.17
C ALA A 407 -4.66 22.14 -21.45
N TYR A 408 -4.52 21.75 -20.18
CA TYR A 408 -5.59 21.09 -19.42
C TYR A 408 -6.49 22.06 -18.65
N ASP A 409 -6.03 23.28 -18.43
CA ASP A 409 -6.76 24.29 -17.64
C ASP A 409 -7.87 25.02 -18.46
N SER A 410 -8.00 24.75 -19.75
CA SER A 410 -8.99 25.40 -20.61
C SER A 410 -10.32 24.63 -20.79
N GLY A 411 -10.55 23.58 -20.02
CA GLY A 411 -11.69 22.66 -20.21
C GLY A 411 -12.60 22.41 -19.02
N LEU A 412 -12.40 23.08 -17.89
CA LEU A 412 -13.29 22.99 -16.72
C LEU A 412 -13.75 24.40 -16.30
N GLU A 413 -14.66 24.99 -17.06
CA GLU A 413 -15.66 25.94 -16.58
C GLU A 413 -17.04 25.24 -16.51
#